data_4c021514f4df88ddbb3ec8d215b5a9f7
#
_entry.id   4c021514f4df88ddbb3ec8d215b5a9f7
#
_cell.length_a   1.000
_cell.length_b   1.000
_cell.length_c   1.000
_cell.angle_alpha   90.00
_cell.angle_beta   90.00
_cell.angle_gamma   90.00
#
_symmetry.space_group_name_H-M   'P 1'
#
loop_
_entity.id
_entity.type
_entity.pdbx_description
1 polymer ?
#
loop_
_entity_poly.entity_id
_entity_poly.type
_entity_poly.pdbx_seq_one_letter_code
_entity_poly.pdbx_strand_id
1 'polypeptide(L)'
;MMKNLLIKLFCIILFPCFIFAQNEISKDSVSIENLLEVILTSNRLEVPFNQKSKTVQLITAEQIHQSGITHLVDILQQVAGVDIKRRGAGAAQADLNIRGGTFDQTLLLIDGIKLDDSQTGHHTLNFLPPTEMVERIEIIKGPAARAYGQNAFTGAINIVTKKEMPDRFSINLQMGNYDQTNGSILFGDVSEKNNLIGFISKNTSDGYRYNSDYDQSNFFIKSTFNQNKRPIDLITSFSGRKFGANGFYASPSAIDQYEETQASLIALSQRYIKGRIIFKPKAYWRRGQDMYEYIRNKPEIYRNLHITNKIGGSLDTSIESNFGLTGIGIDISRVDIRSNNLGNRNRMMMNFFLEHRFYFLNNKIDVTPGIATNYFSDFGWHSFPGIDIGIQINSKLRFYGNLGSTYRIPTFTDLFYSDRTTMGNSGLKPEEAYSSEAGIRFSSPNVEMSLAYFNRKSENLIDFVKTNEEDLWKAENIQQIKTRGIDFELLHTIKFNYLIHRFKISYSYLENELENSKFNFSRYSINNDLRHHFVYSYSIPITKKLNFFIVYKYIERYLEDSYNLLDISARCSLNAFELSFYFNNVFNTEYWESNLVPMPKGNGLIGLSYSF
;
A
#
# COMPACT_ATOMS: atom_id res chain seq x y z
N MET A 1 -15.83 21.43 -26.63
CA MET A 1 -16.60 22.33 -25.77
C MET A 1 -16.21 22.24 -24.31
N MET A 2 -16.06 21.05 -23.75
CA MET A 2 -15.69 20.80 -22.34
C MET A 2 -14.29 21.33 -21.93
N LYS A 3 -13.24 21.23 -22.78
CA LYS A 3 -11.90 21.79 -22.49
C LYS A 3 -11.93 23.30 -22.21
N ASN A 4 -12.71 24.05 -22.99
CA ASN A 4 -12.83 25.51 -22.81
C ASN A 4 -13.65 25.89 -21.57
N LEU A 5 -14.60 25.06 -21.16
CA LEU A 5 -15.37 25.25 -19.94
C LEU A 5 -14.52 24.97 -18.69
N LEU A 6 -13.73 23.92 -18.71
CA LEU A 6 -12.79 23.54 -17.63
C LEU A 6 -11.71 24.59 -17.42
N ILE A 7 -11.14 25.15 -18.51
CA ILE A 7 -10.13 26.21 -18.41
C ILE A 7 -10.76 27.50 -17.85
N LYS A 8 -11.98 27.84 -18.25
CA LYS A 8 -12.69 29.01 -17.72
C LYS A 8 -13.07 28.83 -16.25
N LEU A 9 -13.54 27.63 -15.87
CA LEU A 9 -13.85 27.29 -14.49
C LEU A 9 -12.58 27.28 -13.60
N PHE A 10 -11.48 26.76 -14.13
CA PHE A 10 -10.16 26.76 -13.50
C PHE A 10 -9.65 28.21 -13.26
N CYS A 11 -9.80 29.09 -14.23
CA CYS A 11 -9.44 30.50 -14.06
C CYS A 11 -10.35 31.21 -13.04
N ILE A 12 -11.65 30.92 -13.00
CA ILE A 12 -12.60 31.51 -12.04
C ILE A 12 -12.33 31.03 -10.60
N ILE A 13 -11.99 29.75 -10.41
CA ILE A 13 -11.69 29.18 -9.08
C ILE A 13 -10.36 29.69 -8.54
N LEU A 14 -9.36 29.91 -9.40
CA LEU A 14 -8.04 30.38 -8.98
C LEU A 14 -7.97 31.91 -8.79
N PHE A 15 -8.87 32.67 -9.43
CA PHE A 15 -8.88 34.14 -9.36
C PHE A 15 -8.98 34.67 -7.91
N PRO A 16 -9.84 34.18 -7.03
CA PRO A 16 -9.87 34.60 -5.63
C PRO A 16 -8.53 34.33 -4.88
N CYS A 17 -7.83 33.22 -5.21
CA CYS A 17 -6.57 32.89 -4.58
C CYS A 17 -5.45 33.86 -4.88
N PHE A 18 -5.44 34.47 -6.09
CA PHE A 18 -4.46 35.48 -6.44
C PHE A 18 -4.74 36.83 -5.75
N ILE A 19 -6.02 37.19 -5.56
CA ILE A 19 -6.40 38.47 -4.93
C ILE A 19 -6.08 38.51 -3.44
N PHE A 20 -6.22 37.36 -2.74
CA PHE A 20 -5.94 37.26 -1.29
C PHE A 20 -4.47 36.99 -0.96
N ALA A 21 -3.61 36.76 -1.96
CA ALA A 21 -2.19 36.40 -1.75
C ALA A 21 -1.30 37.60 -1.35
N GLN A 22 -1.80 38.84 -1.40
CA GLN A 22 -0.95 40.05 -1.28
C GLN A 22 -0.71 40.55 0.15
N ASN A 23 -1.40 40.08 1.19
CA ASN A 23 -1.20 40.59 2.54
C ASN A 23 -1.24 39.48 3.58
N GLU A 24 -0.05 39.05 4.06
CA GLU A 24 0.24 38.70 5.46
C GLU A 24 1.67 38.15 5.60
N ILE A 25 2.51 38.92 6.29
CA ILE A 25 3.82 38.45 6.77
C ILE A 25 3.55 37.86 8.16
N SER A 26 3.24 36.56 8.24
CA SER A 26 3.25 35.85 9.51
C SER A 26 4.60 35.16 9.71
N LYS A 27 5.14 35.33 10.91
CA LYS A 27 6.43 34.77 11.37
C LYS A 27 6.29 33.31 11.81
N ASP A 28 5.62 32.46 11.08
CA ASP A 28 5.61 31.04 11.40
C ASP A 28 6.70 30.33 10.61
N SER A 29 7.75 29.91 11.34
CA SER A 29 8.76 29.00 10.83
C SER A 29 8.09 27.66 10.55
N VAL A 30 7.77 27.38 9.29
CA VAL A 30 7.41 26.03 8.86
C VAL A 30 8.58 25.12 9.19
N SER A 31 8.43 24.28 10.20
CA SER A 31 9.42 23.27 10.53
C SER A 31 9.50 22.30 9.35
N ILE A 32 10.67 22.21 8.72
CA ILE A 32 10.97 21.13 7.79
C ILE A 32 11.00 19.87 8.64
N GLU A 33 9.99 19.04 8.53
CA GLU A 33 9.93 17.76 9.23
C GLU A 33 11.20 16.98 8.90
N ASN A 34 11.96 16.64 9.92
CA ASN A 34 13.27 16.03 9.72
C ASN A 34 13.03 14.53 9.48
N LEU A 35 12.77 14.13 8.23
CA LEU A 35 12.55 12.73 7.82
C LEU A 35 13.63 11.78 8.36
N LEU A 36 14.83 12.31 8.65
CA LEU A 36 15.97 11.53 9.13
C LEU A 36 15.75 10.95 10.54
N GLU A 37 14.89 11.57 11.35
CA GLU A 37 14.59 11.15 12.73
C GLU A 37 13.36 10.25 12.84
N VAL A 38 12.63 10.03 11.74
CA VAL A 38 11.43 9.18 11.76
C VAL A 38 11.80 7.76 12.17
N ILE A 39 11.24 7.31 13.29
CA ILE A 39 11.34 5.91 13.74
C ILE A 39 10.25 5.11 13.04
N LEU A 40 10.66 4.07 12.27
CA LEU A 40 9.70 3.18 11.64
C LEU A 40 8.99 2.33 12.69
N THR A 41 7.68 2.45 12.76
CA THR A 41 6.86 1.70 13.72
C THR A 41 6.57 0.28 13.26
N SER A 42 6.67 0.02 11.97
CA SER A 42 6.53 -1.30 11.38
C SER A 42 7.62 -2.27 11.79
N ASN A 43 8.82 -1.78 12.04
CA ASN A 43 9.92 -2.65 12.44
C ASN A 43 9.80 -3.09 13.90
N ARG A 44 10.18 -4.34 14.14
CA ARG A 44 10.28 -4.87 15.51
C ARG A 44 11.38 -4.16 16.28
N LEU A 45 12.53 -3.89 15.64
CA LEU A 45 13.56 -2.99 16.15
C LEU A 45 13.22 -1.54 15.79
N GLU A 46 13.12 -0.69 16.80
CA GLU A 46 12.94 0.76 16.60
C GLU A 46 14.29 1.41 16.24
N VAL A 47 14.50 1.62 14.95
CA VAL A 47 15.71 2.23 14.41
C VAL A 47 15.32 3.40 13.52
N PRO A 48 15.97 4.57 13.64
CA PRO A 48 15.72 5.72 12.77
C PRO A 48 15.85 5.38 11.29
N PHE A 49 15.08 6.07 10.46
CA PHE A 49 15.03 5.84 9.01
C PHE A 49 16.41 5.90 8.34
N ASN A 50 17.23 6.90 8.69
CA ASN A 50 18.57 7.09 8.13
C ASN A 50 19.56 5.96 8.49
N GLN A 51 19.27 5.19 9.55
CA GLN A 51 20.13 4.08 10.01
C GLN A 51 19.67 2.71 9.51
N LYS A 52 18.65 2.66 8.63
CA LYS A 52 18.17 1.39 8.08
C LYS A 52 19.14 0.81 7.05
N SER A 53 19.40 -0.49 7.14
CA SER A 53 20.25 -1.26 6.23
C SER A 53 19.43 -2.02 5.19
N LYS A 54 18.42 -1.34 4.62
CA LYS A 54 17.44 -1.90 3.68
C LYS A 54 16.80 -0.80 2.83
N THR A 55 16.22 -1.17 1.69
CA THR A 55 15.43 -0.24 0.89
C THR A 55 14.10 0.06 1.59
N VAL A 56 13.94 1.29 2.05
CA VAL A 56 12.72 1.80 2.67
C VAL A 56 12.37 3.13 2.04
N GLN A 57 11.10 3.33 1.70
CA GLN A 57 10.54 4.59 1.24
C GLN A 57 9.49 5.08 2.23
N LEU A 58 9.43 6.39 2.45
CA LEU A 58 8.45 7.04 3.29
C LEU A 58 7.61 8.00 2.44
N ILE A 59 6.29 8.01 2.70
CA ILE A 59 5.37 9.04 2.20
C ILE A 59 4.69 9.64 3.41
N THR A 60 4.88 10.94 3.64
CA THR A 60 4.32 11.64 4.83
C THR A 60 2.90 12.12 4.58
N ALA A 61 2.17 12.42 5.67
CA ALA A 61 0.84 13.05 5.59
C ALA A 61 0.87 14.36 4.77
N GLU A 62 1.94 15.15 4.89
CA GLU A 62 2.09 16.39 4.12
C GLU A 62 2.19 16.11 2.61
N GLN A 63 2.99 15.11 2.20
CA GLN A 63 3.09 14.70 0.79
C GLN A 63 1.76 14.18 0.25
N ILE A 64 1.03 13.38 1.07
CA ILE A 64 -0.31 12.91 0.73
C ILE A 64 -1.26 14.09 0.53
N HIS A 65 -1.29 15.02 1.46
CA HIS A 65 -2.14 16.21 1.39
C HIS A 65 -1.78 17.08 0.17
N GLN A 66 -0.49 17.35 -0.06
CA GLN A 66 -0.04 18.17 -1.20
C GLN A 66 -0.40 17.57 -2.56
N SER A 67 -0.43 16.24 -2.68
CA SER A 67 -0.77 15.55 -3.93
C SER A 67 -2.22 15.80 -4.39
N GLY A 68 -3.13 16.12 -3.48
CA GLY A 68 -4.55 16.25 -3.77
C GLY A 68 -5.27 14.95 -4.03
N ILE A 69 -4.60 13.82 -3.91
CA ILE A 69 -5.11 12.49 -4.19
C ILE A 69 -5.98 12.01 -3.02
N THR A 70 -7.14 11.46 -3.34
CA THR A 70 -8.14 11.04 -2.36
C THR A 70 -8.13 9.55 -2.04
N HIS A 71 -7.44 8.74 -2.85
CA HIS A 71 -7.35 7.30 -2.66
C HIS A 71 -5.91 6.84 -2.42
N LEU A 72 -5.67 6.07 -1.36
CA LEU A 72 -4.34 5.53 -1.04
C LEU A 72 -3.76 4.65 -2.16
N VAL A 73 -4.61 3.98 -2.91
CA VAL A 73 -4.22 3.18 -4.08
C VAL A 73 -3.46 4.03 -5.11
N ASP A 74 -3.93 5.24 -5.39
CA ASP A 74 -3.31 6.16 -6.36
C ASP A 74 -2.01 6.77 -5.82
N ILE A 75 -1.90 6.93 -4.50
CA ILE A 75 -0.66 7.36 -3.83
C ILE A 75 0.41 6.26 -3.92
N LEU A 76 0.04 5.01 -3.67
CA LEU A 76 0.94 3.87 -3.78
C LEU A 76 1.46 3.68 -5.21
N GLN A 77 0.66 3.99 -6.23
CA GLN A 77 1.06 3.93 -7.63
C GLN A 77 2.13 4.98 -8.02
N GLN A 78 2.36 5.99 -7.17
CA GLN A 78 3.45 6.96 -7.37
C GLN A 78 4.80 6.47 -6.85
N VAL A 79 4.89 5.23 -6.40
CA VAL A 79 6.13 4.63 -5.86
C VAL A 79 6.70 3.67 -6.89
N ALA A 80 7.82 4.02 -7.51
CA ALA A 80 8.47 3.13 -8.48
C ALA A 80 8.76 1.76 -7.86
N GLY A 81 8.47 0.68 -8.63
CA GLY A 81 8.58 -0.70 -8.16
C GLY A 81 7.41 -1.19 -7.29
N VAL A 82 6.44 -0.32 -6.97
CA VAL A 82 5.10 -0.69 -6.50
C VAL A 82 4.18 -0.66 -7.71
N ASP A 83 3.56 -1.76 -8.03
CA ASP A 83 2.68 -1.93 -9.17
C ASP A 83 1.26 -2.19 -8.67
N ILE A 84 0.38 -1.22 -8.90
CA ILE A 84 -1.03 -1.33 -8.59
C ILE A 84 -1.76 -1.70 -9.88
N LYS A 85 -2.37 -2.87 -9.92
CA LYS A 85 -3.14 -3.36 -11.07
C LYS A 85 -4.63 -3.16 -10.80
N ARG A 86 -5.17 -2.02 -11.24
CA ARG A 86 -6.60 -1.68 -11.06
C ARG A 86 -7.46 -2.31 -12.15
N ARG A 87 -8.69 -2.62 -11.77
CA ARG A 87 -9.76 -3.04 -12.69
C ARG A 87 -10.89 -2.02 -12.66
N GLY A 88 -10.64 -0.84 -13.22
CA GLY A 88 -11.63 0.22 -13.31
C GLY A 88 -11.34 1.43 -12.43
N ALA A 89 -12.27 2.40 -12.44
CA ALA A 89 -12.16 3.67 -11.72
C ALA A 89 -12.43 3.53 -10.23
N GLY A 90 -12.02 4.54 -9.48
CA GLY A 90 -12.20 4.59 -8.04
C GLY A 90 -11.44 3.49 -7.32
N ALA A 91 -11.98 3.03 -6.22
CA ALA A 91 -11.40 1.93 -5.45
C ALA A 91 -12.18 0.61 -5.64
N ALA A 92 -12.69 0.32 -6.86
CA ALA A 92 -13.47 -0.87 -7.13
C ALA A 92 -12.66 -2.12 -6.79
N GLN A 93 -11.66 -2.45 -7.59
CA GLN A 93 -10.75 -3.58 -7.37
C GLN A 93 -9.34 -3.18 -7.77
N ALA A 94 -8.37 -3.53 -6.95
CA ALA A 94 -6.95 -3.31 -7.25
C ALA A 94 -6.08 -4.37 -6.56
N ASP A 95 -5.02 -4.78 -7.25
CA ASP A 95 -4.02 -5.71 -6.77
C ASP A 95 -2.72 -4.97 -6.46
N LEU A 96 -2.11 -5.27 -5.31
CA LEU A 96 -0.87 -4.66 -4.85
C LEU A 96 0.31 -5.60 -5.10
N ASN A 97 1.24 -5.18 -5.93
CA ASN A 97 2.45 -5.93 -6.26
C ASN A 97 3.71 -5.11 -5.96
N ILE A 98 4.79 -5.76 -5.57
CA ILE A 98 6.10 -5.11 -5.37
C ILE A 98 7.16 -5.90 -6.14
N ARG A 99 8.00 -5.21 -6.93
CA ARG A 99 9.17 -5.78 -7.63
C ARG A 99 8.85 -7.09 -8.38
N GLY A 100 7.79 -7.09 -9.19
CA GLY A 100 7.39 -8.25 -9.99
C GLY A 100 6.87 -9.44 -9.18
N GLY A 101 6.45 -9.23 -7.94
CA GLY A 101 5.70 -10.22 -7.18
C GLY A 101 4.20 -10.10 -7.43
N THR A 102 3.45 -11.08 -6.95
CA THR A 102 1.99 -11.08 -7.00
C THR A 102 1.37 -10.41 -5.77
N PHE A 103 0.06 -10.17 -5.81
CA PHE A 103 -0.70 -9.61 -4.68
C PHE A 103 -0.66 -10.49 -3.42
N ASP A 104 -0.52 -11.81 -3.55
CA ASP A 104 -0.35 -12.72 -2.41
C ASP A 104 1.07 -12.69 -1.82
N GLN A 105 2.04 -12.10 -2.52
CA GLN A 105 3.44 -12.00 -2.15
C GLN A 105 3.82 -10.65 -1.52
N THR A 106 2.86 -9.76 -1.36
CA THR A 106 3.06 -8.42 -0.78
C THR A 106 2.22 -8.26 0.48
N LEU A 107 2.86 -7.96 1.61
CA LEU A 107 2.17 -7.79 2.88
C LEU A 107 1.75 -6.34 3.09
N LEU A 108 0.48 -6.12 3.36
CA LEU A 108 -0.06 -4.85 3.84
C LEU A 108 -0.25 -4.89 5.36
N LEU A 109 0.07 -3.77 6.04
CA LEU A 109 -0.16 -3.59 7.47
C LEU A 109 -0.84 -2.23 7.74
N ILE A 110 -1.63 -2.15 8.82
CA ILE A 110 -2.11 -0.91 9.42
C ILE A 110 -1.62 -0.87 10.88
N ASP A 111 -0.85 0.14 11.23
CA ASP A 111 -0.19 0.28 12.56
C ASP A 111 0.54 -1.01 12.99
N GLY A 112 1.13 -1.73 12.01
CA GLY A 112 1.82 -3.00 12.22
C GLY A 112 0.90 -4.21 12.42
N ILE A 113 -0.40 -4.10 12.19
CA ILE A 113 -1.36 -5.21 12.17
C ILE A 113 -1.42 -5.77 10.77
N LYS A 114 -1.16 -7.08 10.63
CA LYS A 114 -1.09 -7.75 9.33
C LYS A 114 -2.47 -7.89 8.69
N LEU A 115 -2.58 -7.53 7.43
CA LEU A 115 -3.79 -7.64 6.61
C LEU A 115 -3.72 -8.76 5.57
N ASP A 116 -2.83 -9.73 5.76
CA ASP A 116 -2.78 -10.93 4.90
C ASP A 116 -4.12 -11.65 4.87
N ASP A 117 -4.58 -12.08 3.69
CA ASP A 117 -5.82 -12.83 3.54
C ASP A 117 -5.52 -14.28 3.11
N SER A 118 -6.06 -15.24 3.87
CA SER A 118 -5.90 -16.65 3.56
C SER A 118 -6.85 -17.15 2.45
N GLN A 119 -7.86 -16.36 2.10
CA GLN A 119 -8.70 -16.64 0.93
C GLN A 119 -7.94 -16.31 -0.35
N THR A 120 -7.54 -15.04 -0.51
CA THR A 120 -6.81 -14.48 -1.64
C THR A 120 -6.31 -13.08 -1.30
N GLY A 121 -5.16 -12.67 -1.83
CA GLY A 121 -4.64 -11.31 -1.64
C GLY A 121 -5.38 -10.23 -2.43
N HIS A 122 -6.28 -10.57 -3.35
CA HIS A 122 -7.07 -9.62 -4.13
C HIS A 122 -7.86 -8.61 -3.29
N HIS A 123 -8.26 -8.97 -2.06
CA HIS A 123 -9.07 -8.12 -1.19
C HIS A 123 -8.29 -7.37 -0.12
N THR A 124 -6.97 -7.47 -0.12
CA THR A 124 -6.11 -6.84 0.89
C THR A 124 -6.29 -5.32 0.95
N LEU A 125 -6.43 -4.66 -0.22
CA LEU A 125 -6.62 -3.21 -0.31
C LEU A 125 -8.03 -2.73 0.13
N ASN A 126 -8.97 -3.65 0.41
CA ASN A 126 -10.29 -3.28 0.93
C ASN A 126 -10.25 -2.77 2.38
N PHE A 127 -9.17 -3.05 3.11
CA PHE A 127 -8.93 -2.59 4.48
C PHE A 127 -8.24 -1.24 4.59
N LEU A 128 -7.85 -0.59 3.49
CA LEU A 128 -7.14 0.67 3.52
C LEU A 128 -7.90 1.75 4.31
N PRO A 129 -7.23 2.45 5.23
CA PRO A 129 -7.83 3.59 5.90
C PRO A 129 -7.99 4.75 4.93
N PRO A 130 -8.87 5.72 5.23
CA PRO A 130 -8.97 6.97 4.47
C PRO A 130 -7.64 7.74 4.46
N THR A 131 -7.36 8.48 3.38
CA THR A 131 -6.15 9.30 3.24
C THR A 131 -5.98 10.30 4.38
N GLU A 132 -7.07 10.86 4.85
CA GLU A 132 -7.13 11.84 5.93
C GLU A 132 -6.65 11.26 7.28
N MET A 133 -6.80 9.95 7.45
CA MET A 133 -6.39 9.23 8.67
C MET A 133 -4.92 8.78 8.64
N VAL A 134 -4.21 8.98 7.52
CA VAL A 134 -2.84 8.52 7.36
C VAL A 134 -1.85 9.57 7.88
N GLU A 135 -0.95 9.16 8.77
CA GLU A 135 0.21 9.94 9.21
C GLU A 135 1.38 9.75 8.25
N ARG A 136 1.64 8.51 7.84
CA ARG A 136 2.67 8.15 6.86
C ARG A 136 2.47 6.74 6.31
N ILE A 137 3.12 6.48 5.18
CA ILE A 137 3.21 5.14 4.59
C ILE A 137 4.68 4.72 4.60
N GLU A 138 4.96 3.55 5.16
CA GLU A 138 6.29 2.95 5.24
C GLU A 138 6.35 1.76 4.26
N ILE A 139 7.18 1.85 3.21
CA ILE A 139 7.29 0.83 2.16
C ILE A 139 8.66 0.17 2.28
N ILE A 140 8.69 -1.12 2.61
CA ILE A 140 9.90 -1.92 2.76
C ILE A 140 9.94 -2.90 1.62
N LYS A 141 10.98 -2.83 0.79
CA LYS A 141 11.14 -3.71 -0.37
C LYS A 141 12.18 -4.80 -0.10
N GLY A 142 11.98 -5.94 -0.75
CA GLY A 142 12.92 -7.05 -0.78
C GLY A 142 12.99 -7.88 0.51
N PRO A 143 14.09 -8.64 0.72
CA PRO A 143 14.19 -9.68 1.75
C PRO A 143 14.17 -9.15 3.18
N ALA A 144 14.38 -7.87 3.36
CA ALA A 144 14.29 -7.24 4.67
C ALA A 144 12.86 -7.27 5.26
N ALA A 145 11.86 -7.53 4.42
CA ALA A 145 10.49 -7.73 4.87
C ALA A 145 10.27 -9.09 5.58
N ARG A 146 11.22 -10.03 5.51
CA ARG A 146 11.17 -11.35 6.19
C ARG A 146 10.77 -11.28 7.67
N ALA A 147 11.15 -10.19 8.33
CA ALA A 147 10.82 -9.95 9.72
C ALA A 147 9.30 -9.97 10.01
N TYR A 148 8.46 -9.78 9.01
CA TYR A 148 7.00 -9.83 9.15
C TYR A 148 6.42 -11.23 8.94
N GLY A 149 7.22 -12.17 8.44
CA GLY A 149 6.80 -13.54 8.15
C GLY A 149 6.13 -13.69 6.80
N GLN A 150 5.15 -14.60 6.73
CA GLN A 150 4.41 -14.94 5.50
C GLN A 150 3.85 -13.70 4.76
N ASN A 151 3.70 -13.79 3.45
CA ASN A 151 3.23 -12.77 2.52
C ASN A 151 4.16 -11.53 2.38
N ALA A 152 5.16 -11.35 3.24
CA ALA A 152 6.23 -10.38 3.05
C ALA A 152 7.33 -10.93 2.12
N PHE A 153 6.92 -11.56 1.02
CA PHE A 153 7.79 -12.29 0.10
C PHE A 153 8.62 -11.32 -0.77
N THR A 154 7.98 -10.29 -1.31
CA THR A 154 8.63 -9.26 -2.13
C THR A 154 8.79 -7.93 -1.42
N GLY A 155 7.99 -7.71 -0.38
CA GLY A 155 8.02 -6.49 0.41
C GLY A 155 6.83 -6.39 1.37
N ALA A 156 6.81 -5.30 2.12
CA ALA A 156 5.72 -4.96 3.03
C ALA A 156 5.43 -3.46 2.98
N ILE A 157 4.16 -3.10 3.09
CA ILE A 157 3.69 -1.72 3.21
C ILE A 157 2.97 -1.57 4.54
N ASN A 158 3.41 -0.64 5.38
CA ASN A 158 2.74 -0.31 6.62
C ASN A 158 2.15 1.10 6.56
N ILE A 159 0.85 1.19 6.75
CA ILE A 159 0.14 2.46 6.84
C ILE A 159 0.03 2.82 8.31
N VAL A 160 0.68 3.90 8.70
CA VAL A 160 0.62 4.43 10.05
C VAL A 160 -0.48 5.47 10.11
N THR A 161 -1.41 5.29 11.03
CA THR A 161 -2.56 6.17 11.17
C THR A 161 -2.31 7.28 12.19
N LYS A 162 -2.91 8.46 11.95
CA LYS A 162 -2.82 9.62 12.84
C LYS A 162 -3.31 9.29 14.23
N LYS A 163 -2.74 9.95 15.23
CA LYS A 163 -3.18 9.90 16.63
C LYS A 163 -3.89 11.18 17.07
N GLU A 164 -3.67 12.26 16.35
CA GLU A 164 -4.18 13.59 16.64
C GLU A 164 -4.60 14.28 15.35
N MET A 165 -5.51 15.20 15.46
CA MET A 165 -5.91 16.12 14.39
C MET A 165 -5.72 17.56 14.85
N PRO A 166 -5.29 18.46 13.94
CA PRO A 166 -5.20 19.88 14.24
C PRO A 166 -6.59 20.52 14.41
N ASP A 167 -7.55 20.11 13.61
CA ASP A 167 -8.91 20.65 13.60
C ASP A 167 -9.87 19.70 14.33
N ARG A 168 -10.87 20.26 15.02
CA ARG A 168 -11.88 19.45 15.72
C ARG A 168 -12.88 18.82 14.77
N PHE A 169 -13.09 19.45 13.63
CA PHE A 169 -14.08 19.01 12.65
C PHE A 169 -13.71 19.43 11.24
N SER A 170 -13.93 18.55 10.27
CA SER A 170 -13.77 18.85 8.85
C SER A 170 -14.84 18.15 8.02
N ILE A 171 -15.44 18.89 7.10
CA ILE A 171 -16.34 18.34 6.08
C ILE A 171 -15.67 18.53 4.72
N ASN A 172 -15.69 17.50 3.88
CA ASN A 172 -15.21 17.55 2.52
C ASN A 172 -16.29 17.06 1.56
N LEU A 173 -16.54 17.82 0.51
CA LEU A 173 -17.44 17.48 -0.57
C LEU A 173 -16.71 17.61 -1.90
N GLN A 174 -16.80 16.58 -2.75
CA GLN A 174 -16.16 16.57 -4.06
C GLN A 174 -17.16 16.07 -5.11
N MET A 175 -17.06 16.63 -6.31
CA MET A 175 -17.85 16.26 -7.47
C MET A 175 -16.96 16.18 -8.71
N GLY A 176 -17.26 15.27 -9.62
CA GLY A 176 -16.44 15.07 -10.81
C GLY A 176 -17.15 14.44 -11.99
N ASN A 177 -16.34 13.99 -12.94
CA ASN A 177 -16.85 13.29 -14.11
C ASN A 177 -17.54 11.97 -13.71
N TYR A 178 -18.44 11.48 -14.57
CA TYR A 178 -19.17 10.22 -14.38
C TYR A 178 -20.10 10.24 -13.15
N ASP A 179 -20.68 11.42 -12.85
CA ASP A 179 -21.51 11.68 -11.67
C ASP A 179 -20.84 11.24 -10.37
N GLN A 180 -19.50 11.31 -10.35
CA GLN A 180 -18.75 10.99 -9.14
C GLN A 180 -19.04 12.04 -8.06
N THR A 181 -19.45 11.54 -6.89
CA THR A 181 -19.62 12.35 -5.68
C THR A 181 -18.89 11.69 -4.52
N ASN A 182 -18.18 12.49 -3.73
CA ASN A 182 -17.51 12.06 -2.52
C ASN A 182 -17.84 13.04 -1.40
N GLY A 183 -18.45 12.54 -0.33
CA GLY A 183 -18.70 13.28 0.89
C GLY A 183 -17.99 12.63 2.06
N SER A 184 -17.28 13.42 2.87
CA SER A 184 -16.65 12.91 4.08
C SER A 184 -16.75 13.88 5.26
N ILE A 185 -16.81 13.31 6.45
CA ILE A 185 -16.76 14.01 7.72
C ILE A 185 -15.62 13.42 8.53
N LEU A 186 -14.78 14.29 9.04
CA LEU A 186 -13.68 13.97 9.93
C LEU A 186 -13.88 14.77 11.21
N PHE A 187 -13.76 14.11 12.37
CA PHE A 187 -13.86 14.77 13.66
C PHE A 187 -12.77 14.28 14.61
N GLY A 188 -12.32 15.15 15.49
CA GLY A 188 -11.30 14.84 16.47
C GLY A 188 -11.54 15.56 17.79
N ASP A 189 -11.18 14.90 18.88
CA ASP A 189 -11.10 15.48 20.20
C ASP A 189 -9.77 15.09 20.84
N VAL A 190 -9.03 16.11 21.26
CA VAL A 190 -7.71 15.95 21.89
C VAL A 190 -7.81 16.46 23.32
N SER A 191 -7.57 15.58 24.26
CA SER A 191 -7.46 15.93 25.68
C SER A 191 -6.11 15.50 26.24
N GLU A 192 -5.77 15.98 27.43
CA GLU A 192 -4.50 15.62 28.09
C GLU A 192 -4.31 14.10 28.28
N LYS A 193 -5.38 13.33 28.36
CA LYS A 193 -5.33 11.89 28.64
C LYS A 193 -5.72 11.02 27.46
N ASN A 194 -6.61 11.50 26.61
CA ASN A 194 -7.23 10.68 25.58
C ASN A 194 -7.37 11.48 24.29
N ASN A 195 -7.16 10.82 23.16
CA ASN A 195 -7.44 11.35 21.84
C ASN A 195 -8.48 10.48 21.15
N LEU A 196 -9.35 11.10 20.39
CA LEU A 196 -10.34 10.45 19.54
C LEU A 196 -10.29 11.08 18.17
N ILE A 197 -10.22 10.24 17.13
CA ILE A 197 -10.38 10.65 15.74
C ILE A 197 -11.40 9.73 15.09
N GLY A 198 -12.36 10.30 14.38
CA GLY A 198 -13.36 9.56 13.63
C GLY A 198 -13.53 10.09 12.22
N PHE A 199 -13.83 9.19 11.30
CA PHE A 199 -14.03 9.47 9.88
C PHE A 199 -15.19 8.67 9.33
N ILE A 200 -16.03 9.33 8.53
CA ILE A 200 -17.12 8.70 7.78
C ILE A 200 -17.09 9.25 6.36
N SER A 201 -17.23 8.40 5.35
CA SER A 201 -17.36 8.84 3.97
C SER A 201 -18.33 7.99 3.16
N LYS A 202 -18.84 8.62 2.12
CA LYS A 202 -19.61 8.02 1.04
C LYS A 202 -19.02 8.49 -0.28
N ASN A 203 -18.73 7.55 -1.19
CA ASN A 203 -18.20 7.82 -2.52
C ASN A 203 -19.01 7.00 -3.54
N THR A 204 -19.57 7.66 -4.55
CA THR A 204 -20.41 7.05 -5.57
C THR A 204 -20.02 7.55 -6.95
N SER A 205 -20.29 6.76 -7.98
CA SER A 205 -20.18 7.14 -9.39
C SER A 205 -21.07 6.25 -10.24
N ASP A 206 -21.64 6.79 -11.30
CA ASP A 206 -22.40 6.03 -12.30
C ASP A 206 -21.50 5.23 -13.26
N GLY A 207 -20.17 5.46 -13.16
CA GLY A 207 -19.17 4.74 -13.94
C GLY A 207 -18.87 5.39 -15.30
N TYR A 208 -17.66 5.12 -15.81
CA TYR A 208 -17.16 5.68 -17.07
C TYR A 208 -17.52 4.82 -18.31
N ARG A 209 -18.08 3.65 -18.10
CA ARG A 209 -18.57 2.70 -19.12
C ARG A 209 -19.69 1.84 -18.54
N TYR A 210 -20.36 1.06 -19.38
CA TYR A 210 -21.41 0.15 -18.95
C TYR A 210 -20.95 -0.74 -17.79
N ASN A 211 -21.80 -0.88 -16.77
CA ASN A 211 -21.59 -1.69 -15.57
C ASN A 211 -20.21 -1.47 -14.93
N SER A 212 -19.86 -0.21 -14.69
CA SER A 212 -18.66 0.24 -13.96
C SER A 212 -18.97 1.27 -12.87
N ASP A 213 -20.23 1.34 -12.47
CA ASP A 213 -20.74 2.10 -11.34
C ASP A 213 -20.14 1.57 -10.03
N TYR A 214 -20.04 2.44 -9.03
CA TYR A 214 -19.64 2.01 -7.70
C TYR A 214 -20.30 2.84 -6.59
N ASP A 215 -20.43 2.19 -5.43
CA ASP A 215 -20.92 2.76 -4.18
C ASP A 215 -20.00 2.27 -3.05
N GLN A 216 -19.29 3.18 -2.41
CA GLN A 216 -18.38 2.89 -1.32
C GLN A 216 -18.75 3.69 -0.07
N SER A 217 -18.77 3.02 1.08
CA SER A 217 -18.97 3.63 2.39
C SER A 217 -17.82 3.23 3.30
N ASN A 218 -17.22 4.19 4.01
CA ASN A 218 -16.16 3.93 4.96
C ASN A 218 -16.50 4.56 6.32
N PHE A 219 -16.08 3.84 7.35
CA PHE A 219 -16.10 4.30 8.73
C PHE A 219 -14.76 3.95 9.36
N PHE A 220 -14.17 4.89 10.09
CA PHE A 220 -12.92 4.67 10.80
C PHE A 220 -12.90 5.46 12.10
N ILE A 221 -12.56 4.81 13.21
CA ILE A 221 -12.32 5.45 14.50
C ILE A 221 -10.97 4.98 15.04
N LYS A 222 -10.19 5.91 15.56
CA LYS A 222 -9.02 5.64 16.39
C LYS A 222 -9.14 6.39 17.70
N SER A 223 -9.04 5.67 18.81
CA SER A 223 -8.99 6.23 20.16
C SER A 223 -7.68 5.87 20.82
N THR A 224 -6.99 6.88 21.38
CA THR A 224 -5.78 6.68 22.17
C THR A 224 -6.09 7.03 23.63
N PHE A 225 -5.96 6.06 24.53
CA PHE A 225 -6.20 6.21 25.96
C PHE A 225 -4.87 6.32 26.71
N ASN A 226 -4.82 7.09 27.81
CA ASN A 226 -3.65 7.27 28.68
C ASN A 226 -2.37 7.71 27.90
N GLN A 227 -2.51 8.63 26.95
CA GLN A 227 -1.44 9.02 26.04
C GLN A 227 -0.14 9.45 26.74
N ASN A 228 -0.21 10.05 27.94
CA ASN A 228 0.94 10.58 28.66
C ASN A 228 1.73 9.52 29.46
N LYS A 229 1.16 8.35 29.75
CA LYS A 229 1.82 7.32 30.59
C LYS A 229 2.01 6.00 29.86
N ARG A 230 0.94 5.41 29.41
CA ARG A 230 0.91 4.07 28.76
C ARG A 230 -0.16 4.09 27.69
N PRO A 231 0.11 4.67 26.51
CA PRO A 231 -0.91 4.81 25.47
C PRO A 231 -1.42 3.44 25.04
N ILE A 232 -2.76 3.35 24.95
CA ILE A 232 -3.48 2.22 24.38
C ILE A 232 -4.24 2.75 23.20
N ASP A 233 -3.97 2.24 22.01
CA ASP A 233 -4.65 2.61 20.78
C ASP A 233 -5.72 1.56 20.46
N LEU A 234 -6.97 1.99 20.28
CA LEU A 234 -8.09 1.20 19.76
C LEU A 234 -8.42 1.70 18.36
N ILE A 235 -8.41 0.80 17.38
CA ILE A 235 -8.83 1.05 16.00
C ILE A 235 -10.11 0.26 15.73
N THR A 236 -11.11 0.91 15.14
CA THR A 236 -12.29 0.27 14.58
C THR A 236 -12.52 0.82 13.18
N SER A 237 -12.60 -0.05 12.19
CA SER A 237 -12.89 0.36 10.81
C SER A 237 -13.87 -0.57 10.13
N PHE A 238 -14.61 0.00 9.19
CA PHE A 238 -15.50 -0.70 8.28
C PHE A 238 -15.42 -0.04 6.91
N SER A 239 -15.31 -0.86 5.86
CA SER A 239 -15.43 -0.46 4.45
C SER A 239 -16.40 -1.39 3.75
N GLY A 240 -17.40 -0.83 3.11
CA GLY A 240 -18.33 -1.56 2.25
C GLY A 240 -18.25 -1.00 0.84
N ARG A 241 -18.20 -1.88 -0.15
CA ARG A 241 -18.12 -1.53 -1.58
C ARG A 241 -19.10 -2.36 -2.37
N LYS A 242 -19.73 -1.74 -3.36
CA LYS A 242 -20.61 -2.37 -4.34
C LYS A 242 -20.24 -1.81 -5.71
N PHE A 243 -19.99 -2.66 -6.68
CA PHE A 243 -19.55 -2.16 -7.98
C PHE A 243 -19.88 -3.12 -9.12
N GLY A 244 -20.15 -2.53 -10.30
CA GLY A 244 -20.17 -3.24 -11.56
C GLY A 244 -18.75 -3.68 -11.94
N ALA A 245 -18.57 -4.96 -12.26
CA ALA A 245 -17.26 -5.58 -12.49
C ALA A 245 -17.09 -5.98 -13.97
N ASN A 246 -17.39 -5.07 -14.89
CA ASN A 246 -17.35 -5.29 -16.34
C ASN A 246 -15.98 -5.81 -16.82
N GLY A 247 -15.91 -7.09 -17.18
CA GLY A 247 -14.70 -7.73 -17.70
C GLY A 247 -13.58 -7.94 -16.66
N PHE A 248 -13.88 -7.90 -15.35
CA PHE A 248 -12.84 -7.93 -14.32
C PHE A 248 -12.15 -9.28 -14.16
N TYR A 249 -12.89 -10.39 -14.23
CA TYR A 249 -12.38 -11.69 -13.80
C TYR A 249 -12.37 -12.77 -14.87
N ALA A 250 -13.49 -13.02 -15.56
CA ALA A 250 -13.62 -14.15 -16.48
C ALA A 250 -12.97 -13.85 -17.84
N SER A 251 -13.49 -12.87 -18.53
CA SER A 251 -12.99 -12.39 -19.82
C SER A 251 -13.46 -10.96 -20.07
N PRO A 252 -12.85 -10.21 -21.00
CA PRO A 252 -13.34 -8.88 -21.38
C PRO A 252 -14.79 -8.85 -21.88
N SER A 253 -15.31 -9.97 -22.39
CA SER A 253 -16.70 -10.10 -22.85
C SER A 253 -17.73 -10.36 -21.74
N ALA A 254 -17.28 -10.68 -20.52
CA ALA A 254 -18.17 -10.87 -19.37
C ALA A 254 -18.51 -9.51 -18.74
N ILE A 255 -19.40 -8.76 -19.39
CA ILE A 255 -19.68 -7.35 -19.08
C ILE A 255 -20.67 -7.13 -17.93
N ASP A 256 -21.44 -8.16 -17.55
CA ASP A 256 -22.52 -8.06 -16.55
C ASP A 256 -22.11 -8.48 -15.14
N GLN A 257 -20.81 -8.67 -14.88
CA GLN A 257 -20.31 -9.09 -13.56
C GLN A 257 -20.58 -8.03 -12.50
N TYR A 258 -20.79 -8.48 -11.26
CA TYR A 258 -21.04 -7.61 -10.12
C TYR A 258 -20.36 -8.14 -8.87
N GLU A 259 -19.91 -7.23 -7.99
CA GLU A 259 -19.24 -7.60 -6.75
C GLU A 259 -19.64 -6.68 -5.59
N GLU A 260 -19.81 -7.29 -4.41
CA GLU A 260 -19.92 -6.59 -3.13
C GLU A 260 -18.83 -7.07 -2.18
N THR A 261 -18.09 -6.14 -1.59
CA THR A 261 -17.08 -6.47 -0.57
C THR A 261 -17.33 -5.73 0.72
N GLN A 262 -17.01 -6.37 1.85
CA GLN A 262 -17.01 -5.76 3.17
C GLN A 262 -15.71 -6.10 3.88
N ALA A 263 -15.11 -5.11 4.54
CA ALA A 263 -13.91 -5.26 5.34
C ALA A 263 -14.11 -4.59 6.69
N SER A 264 -13.89 -5.32 7.79
CA SER A 264 -13.97 -4.81 9.15
C SER A 264 -12.69 -5.14 9.91
N LEU A 265 -12.24 -4.20 10.73
CA LEU A 265 -11.08 -4.35 11.60
C LEU A 265 -11.40 -3.76 12.98
N ILE A 266 -11.15 -4.53 14.04
CA ILE A 266 -11.07 -4.04 15.42
C ILE A 266 -9.70 -4.45 15.94
N ALA A 267 -8.94 -3.49 16.44
CA ALA A 267 -7.59 -3.75 16.91
C ALA A 267 -7.26 -2.93 18.16
N LEU A 268 -6.60 -3.57 19.09
CA LEU A 268 -6.07 -2.97 20.31
C LEU A 268 -4.57 -3.11 20.30
N SER A 269 -3.84 -2.02 20.51
CA SER A 269 -2.39 -2.03 20.59
C SER A 269 -1.89 -1.11 21.71
N GLN A 270 -0.71 -1.46 22.25
CA GLN A 270 -0.06 -0.67 23.28
C GLN A 270 1.43 -0.58 22.97
N ARG A 271 2.05 0.55 23.31
CA ARG A 271 3.50 0.69 23.37
C ARG A 271 3.89 1.07 24.81
N TYR A 272 4.62 0.17 25.48
CA TYR A 272 5.01 0.32 26.86
C TYR A 272 6.52 0.22 27.02
N ILE A 273 7.13 1.21 27.68
CA ILE A 273 8.58 1.28 27.93
C ILE A 273 8.84 1.00 29.39
N LYS A 274 9.76 0.07 29.68
CA LYS A 274 10.26 -0.23 31.01
C LYS A 274 11.79 -0.30 30.96
N GLY A 275 12.45 0.78 31.41
CA GLY A 275 13.89 0.89 31.31
C GLY A 275 14.36 0.82 29.86
N ARG A 276 15.20 -0.18 29.53
CA ARG A 276 15.74 -0.43 28.18
C ARG A 276 14.89 -1.38 27.35
N ILE A 277 13.68 -1.71 27.78
CA ILE A 277 12.80 -2.66 27.13
C ILE A 277 11.54 -1.94 26.66
N ILE A 278 11.19 -2.17 25.40
CA ILE A 278 9.96 -1.68 24.78
C ILE A 278 9.08 -2.90 24.45
N PHE A 279 7.86 -2.92 24.98
CA PHE A 279 6.85 -3.95 24.72
C PHE A 279 5.77 -3.37 23.80
N LYS A 280 5.35 -4.14 22.80
CA LYS A 280 4.31 -3.78 21.84
C LYS A 280 3.29 -4.92 21.70
N PRO A 281 2.43 -5.14 22.72
CA PRO A 281 1.33 -6.10 22.58
C PRO A 281 0.27 -5.56 21.63
N LYS A 282 -0.33 -6.48 20.84
CA LYS A 282 -1.46 -6.21 19.95
C LYS A 282 -2.46 -7.36 20.00
N ALA A 283 -3.73 -7.03 19.86
CA ALA A 283 -4.80 -8.00 19.64
C ALA A 283 -5.74 -7.45 18.57
N TYR A 284 -6.25 -8.31 17.70
CA TYR A 284 -7.11 -7.87 16.61
C TYR A 284 -8.13 -8.93 16.19
N TRP A 285 -9.23 -8.45 15.67
CA TRP A 285 -10.19 -9.20 14.89
C TRP A 285 -10.41 -8.50 13.56
N ARG A 286 -10.43 -9.31 12.50
CA ARG A 286 -10.67 -8.87 11.14
C ARG A 286 -11.71 -9.75 10.47
N ARG A 287 -12.62 -9.13 9.71
CA ARG A 287 -13.60 -9.82 8.89
C ARG A 287 -13.55 -9.28 7.46
N GLY A 288 -13.39 -10.17 6.50
CA GLY A 288 -13.59 -9.93 5.07
C GLY A 288 -14.85 -10.65 4.60
N GLN A 289 -15.60 -10.02 3.70
CA GLN A 289 -16.67 -10.65 2.96
C GLN A 289 -16.55 -10.24 1.51
N ASP A 290 -16.69 -11.20 0.62
CA ASP A 290 -16.65 -11.05 -0.82
C ASP A 290 -17.83 -11.82 -1.41
N MET A 291 -18.69 -11.12 -2.17
CA MET A 291 -19.82 -11.66 -2.88
C MET A 291 -19.70 -11.26 -4.36
N TYR A 292 -19.56 -12.25 -5.21
CA TYR A 292 -19.43 -12.09 -6.65
C TYR A 292 -20.61 -12.74 -7.38
N GLU A 293 -21.18 -12.03 -8.37
CA GLU A 293 -22.19 -12.54 -9.30
C GLU A 293 -21.65 -12.44 -10.74
N TYR A 294 -21.77 -13.52 -11.49
CA TYR A 294 -21.37 -13.54 -12.90
C TYR A 294 -22.29 -12.69 -13.78
N ILE A 295 -23.59 -12.68 -13.47
CA ILE A 295 -24.57 -11.77 -14.06
C ILE A 295 -25.28 -11.05 -12.93
N ARG A 296 -25.14 -9.74 -12.89
CA ARG A 296 -25.76 -8.85 -11.89
C ARG A 296 -27.25 -9.09 -11.74
N ASN A 297 -27.74 -9.19 -10.53
CA ASN A 297 -29.14 -9.49 -10.18
C ASN A 297 -29.68 -10.86 -10.68
N LYS A 298 -28.76 -11.79 -11.02
CA LYS A 298 -29.11 -13.16 -11.38
C LYS A 298 -28.21 -14.17 -10.65
N PRO A 299 -28.28 -14.20 -9.31
CA PRO A 299 -27.42 -15.06 -8.47
C PRO A 299 -27.62 -16.56 -8.74
N GLU A 300 -28.75 -16.95 -9.30
CA GLU A 300 -29.05 -18.33 -9.68
C GLU A 300 -28.21 -18.87 -10.83
N ILE A 301 -27.62 -17.99 -11.65
CA ILE A 301 -26.72 -18.40 -12.76
C ILE A 301 -25.37 -18.78 -12.18
N TYR A 302 -24.75 -17.89 -11.37
CA TYR A 302 -23.51 -18.16 -10.67
C TYR A 302 -23.26 -17.07 -9.62
N ARG A 303 -23.03 -17.50 -8.38
CA ARG A 303 -22.70 -16.63 -7.28
C ARG A 303 -21.67 -17.28 -6.37
N ASN A 304 -20.63 -16.54 -6.02
CA ASN A 304 -19.72 -16.88 -4.93
C ASN A 304 -19.97 -15.97 -3.72
N LEU A 305 -19.84 -16.55 -2.54
CA LEU A 305 -19.86 -15.81 -1.28
C LEU A 305 -18.79 -16.40 -0.35
N HIS A 306 -17.82 -15.56 -0.01
CA HIS A 306 -16.74 -15.90 0.89
C HIS A 306 -16.80 -15.01 2.13
N ILE A 307 -16.74 -15.59 3.30
CA ILE A 307 -16.71 -14.87 4.58
C ILE A 307 -15.52 -15.37 5.38
N THR A 308 -14.54 -14.50 5.57
CA THR A 308 -13.30 -14.80 6.30
C THR A 308 -13.29 -14.05 7.62
N ASN A 309 -13.00 -14.73 8.73
CA ASN A 309 -12.74 -14.13 10.01
C ASN A 309 -11.33 -14.50 10.46
N LYS A 310 -10.56 -13.52 10.92
CA LYS A 310 -9.23 -13.72 11.49
C LYS A 310 -9.17 -13.06 12.86
N ILE A 311 -8.77 -13.82 13.87
CA ILE A 311 -8.45 -13.32 15.19
C ILE A 311 -6.98 -13.58 15.49
N GLY A 312 -6.30 -12.64 16.09
CA GLY A 312 -4.89 -12.80 16.41
C GLY A 312 -4.40 -11.86 17.50
N GLY A 313 -3.23 -12.19 18.00
CA GLY A 313 -2.50 -11.37 18.94
C GLY A 313 -1.01 -11.51 18.74
N SER A 314 -0.27 -10.44 19.03
CA SER A 314 1.19 -10.45 18.97
C SER A 314 1.80 -9.71 20.16
N LEU A 315 3.03 -10.10 20.49
CA LEU A 315 3.89 -9.37 21.41
C LEU A 315 5.25 -9.20 20.74
N ASP A 316 5.57 -7.98 20.38
CA ASP A 316 6.91 -7.60 19.95
C ASP A 316 7.65 -6.91 21.08
N THR A 317 8.91 -7.27 21.29
CA THR A 317 9.76 -6.73 22.34
C THR A 317 11.09 -6.28 21.75
N SER A 318 11.51 -5.05 22.06
CA SER A 318 12.83 -4.50 21.70
C SER A 318 13.63 -4.26 22.97
N ILE A 319 14.86 -4.76 23.01
CA ILE A 319 15.74 -4.70 24.20
C ILE A 319 17.05 -4.05 23.79
N GLU A 320 17.34 -2.90 24.40
CA GLU A 320 18.64 -2.24 24.24
C GLU A 320 19.63 -2.77 25.27
N SER A 321 20.84 -3.13 24.84
CA SER A 321 21.92 -3.65 25.66
C SER A 321 23.28 -3.05 25.26
N ASN A 322 24.32 -3.33 26.02
CA ASN A 322 25.68 -2.93 25.67
C ASN A 322 26.22 -3.64 24.40
N PHE A 323 25.58 -4.73 23.99
CA PHE A 323 25.94 -5.51 22.79
C PHE A 323 25.16 -5.06 21.54
N GLY A 324 24.17 -4.17 21.72
CA GLY A 324 23.32 -3.71 20.63
C GLY A 324 21.83 -3.77 20.95
N LEU A 325 21.02 -3.93 19.90
CA LEU A 325 19.56 -3.91 19.98
C LEU A 325 18.98 -5.27 19.58
N THR A 326 18.27 -5.93 20.52
CA THR A 326 17.62 -7.22 20.28
C THR A 326 16.12 -7.06 20.06
N GLY A 327 15.58 -7.66 19.02
CA GLY A 327 14.14 -7.78 18.76
C GLY A 327 13.66 -9.21 18.89
N ILE A 328 12.62 -9.43 19.68
CA ILE A 328 11.96 -10.73 19.88
C ILE A 328 10.47 -10.52 19.63
N GLY A 329 9.84 -11.44 18.92
CA GLY A 329 8.39 -11.36 18.70
C GLY A 329 7.72 -12.71 18.60
N ILE A 330 6.48 -12.75 19.03
CA ILE A 330 5.55 -13.85 18.84
C ILE A 330 4.24 -13.28 18.27
N ASP A 331 3.66 -14.00 17.32
CA ASP A 331 2.37 -13.69 16.72
C ASP A 331 1.58 -15.00 16.59
N ILE A 332 0.36 -15.03 17.08
CA ILE A 332 -0.52 -16.19 16.99
C ILE A 332 -1.83 -15.71 16.40
N SER A 333 -2.31 -16.41 15.37
CA SER A 333 -3.60 -16.08 14.76
C SER A 333 -4.31 -17.32 14.24
N ARG A 334 -5.62 -17.21 14.16
CA ARG A 334 -6.50 -18.20 13.54
C ARG A 334 -7.39 -17.52 12.52
N VAL A 335 -7.50 -18.13 11.36
CA VAL A 335 -8.44 -17.73 10.31
C VAL A 335 -9.47 -18.84 10.10
N ASP A 336 -10.73 -18.45 9.97
CA ASP A 336 -11.85 -19.31 9.63
C ASP A 336 -12.54 -18.74 8.39
N ILE A 337 -12.77 -19.55 7.35
CA ILE A 337 -13.52 -19.16 6.15
C ILE A 337 -14.78 -20.01 6.01
N ARG A 338 -15.87 -19.36 5.60
CA ARG A 338 -17.11 -19.99 5.15
C ARG A 338 -17.38 -19.57 3.71
N SER A 339 -17.52 -20.52 2.83
CA SER A 339 -17.66 -20.25 1.40
C SER A 339 -18.48 -21.33 0.74
N ASN A 340 -19.36 -20.92 -0.19
CA ASN A 340 -20.12 -21.86 -1.03
C ASN A 340 -19.25 -22.55 -2.09
N ASN A 341 -18.09 -21.99 -2.45
CA ASN A 341 -17.13 -22.56 -3.39
C ASN A 341 -15.97 -23.28 -2.69
N LEU A 342 -15.29 -22.59 -1.73
CA LEU A 342 -14.10 -23.12 -1.03
C LEU A 342 -14.45 -24.07 0.12
N GLY A 343 -15.72 -24.13 0.53
CA GLY A 343 -16.18 -24.85 1.72
C GLY A 343 -15.83 -24.15 3.02
N ASN A 344 -15.96 -24.89 4.14
CA ASN A 344 -15.58 -24.38 5.47
C ASN A 344 -14.17 -24.81 5.78
N ARG A 345 -13.26 -23.86 5.98
CA ARG A 345 -11.84 -24.10 6.24
C ARG A 345 -11.36 -23.28 7.42
N ASN A 346 -10.29 -23.73 8.03
CA ASN A 346 -9.57 -22.94 9.03
C ASN A 346 -8.07 -23.19 8.94
N ARG A 347 -7.29 -22.23 9.45
CA ARG A 347 -5.83 -22.31 9.55
C ARG A 347 -5.38 -21.60 10.80
N MET A 348 -4.56 -22.28 11.60
CA MET A 348 -3.86 -21.68 12.72
C MET A 348 -2.44 -21.33 12.29
N MET A 349 -1.97 -20.18 12.71
CA MET A 349 -0.64 -19.65 12.38
C MET A 349 0.05 -19.19 13.65
N MET A 350 1.33 -19.57 13.82
CA MET A 350 2.22 -19.07 14.85
C MET A 350 3.49 -18.56 14.19
N ASN A 351 3.99 -17.42 14.65
CA ASN A 351 5.16 -16.77 14.08
C ASN A 351 6.10 -16.37 15.23
N PHE A 352 7.30 -16.89 15.24
CA PHE A 352 8.38 -16.54 16.17
C PHE A 352 9.43 -15.76 15.40
N PHE A 353 9.98 -14.75 16.05
CA PHE A 353 10.94 -13.86 15.45
C PHE A 353 12.03 -13.50 16.44
N LEU A 354 13.27 -13.52 15.96
CA LEU A 354 14.46 -13.08 16.69
C LEU A 354 15.40 -12.36 15.74
N GLU A 355 15.84 -11.17 16.10
CA GLU A 355 16.94 -10.48 15.45
C GLU A 355 17.79 -9.75 16.47
N HIS A 356 19.08 -9.56 16.15
CA HIS A 356 19.98 -8.75 16.98
C HIS A 356 20.82 -7.85 16.09
N ARG A 357 20.85 -6.55 16.41
CA ARG A 357 21.68 -5.57 15.71
C ARG A 357 22.93 -5.29 16.51
N PHE A 358 24.05 -5.77 16.02
CA PHE A 358 25.38 -5.48 16.52
C PHE A 358 25.89 -4.17 15.94
N TYR A 359 26.65 -3.43 16.74
CA TYR A 359 27.33 -2.21 16.34
C TYR A 359 28.85 -2.36 16.47
N PHE A 360 29.58 -1.92 15.45
CA PHE A 360 31.02 -1.97 15.39
C PHE A 360 31.61 -0.61 14.98
N LEU A 361 32.88 -0.38 15.30
CA LEU A 361 33.65 0.81 14.91
C LEU A 361 32.91 2.12 15.24
N ASN A 362 32.48 2.30 16.48
CA ASN A 362 31.73 3.48 16.94
C ASN A 362 30.46 3.71 16.10
N ASN A 363 29.66 2.67 15.91
CA ASN A 363 28.40 2.65 15.16
C ASN A 363 28.54 2.92 13.64
N LYS A 364 29.74 2.88 13.08
CA LYS A 364 29.95 3.01 11.62
C LYS A 364 29.49 1.76 10.86
N ILE A 365 29.58 0.60 11.49
CA ILE A 365 29.13 -0.66 10.89
C ILE A 365 28.06 -1.26 11.79
N ASP A 366 26.96 -1.67 11.21
CA ASP A 366 25.95 -2.50 11.87
C ASP A 366 25.70 -3.79 11.09
N VAL A 367 25.49 -4.86 11.84
CA VAL A 367 25.17 -6.19 11.30
C VAL A 367 23.98 -6.72 12.06
N THR A 368 22.92 -7.08 11.35
CA THR A 368 21.65 -7.53 11.94
C THR A 368 21.28 -8.91 11.40
N PRO A 369 21.84 -10.00 11.95
CA PRO A 369 21.32 -11.34 11.72
C PRO A 369 19.93 -11.46 12.34
N GLY A 370 19.08 -12.29 11.71
CA GLY A 370 17.74 -12.55 12.22
C GLY A 370 17.14 -13.81 11.61
N ILE A 371 16.18 -14.36 12.30
CA ILE A 371 15.39 -15.50 11.86
C ILE A 371 13.93 -15.29 12.24
N ALA A 372 13.03 -15.61 11.32
CA ALA A 372 11.62 -15.82 11.61
C ALA A 372 11.29 -17.31 11.39
N THR A 373 10.47 -17.88 12.26
CA THR A 373 10.01 -19.28 12.15
C THR A 373 8.51 -19.29 12.28
N ASN A 374 7.82 -19.81 11.28
CA ASN A 374 6.37 -19.86 11.21
C ASN A 374 5.87 -21.31 11.27
N TYR A 375 4.80 -21.51 11.99
CA TYR A 375 4.02 -22.74 12.00
C TYR A 375 2.64 -22.50 11.37
N PHE A 376 2.23 -23.44 10.53
CA PHE A 376 0.89 -23.48 9.93
C PHE A 376 0.28 -24.85 10.21
N SER A 377 -0.99 -24.88 10.62
CA SER A 377 -1.67 -26.13 10.96
C SER A 377 -1.74 -27.13 9.80
N ASP A 378 -1.68 -26.64 8.56
CA ASP A 378 -1.78 -27.42 7.31
C ASP A 378 -0.46 -27.58 6.55
N PHE A 379 0.57 -26.77 6.86
CA PHE A 379 1.87 -26.81 6.16
C PHE A 379 3.08 -27.02 7.10
N GLY A 380 2.89 -27.08 8.42
CA GLY A 380 3.97 -27.30 9.38
C GLY A 380 4.89 -26.11 9.61
N TRP A 381 6.16 -26.36 9.91
CA TRP A 381 7.17 -25.36 10.28
C TRP A 381 8.02 -24.92 9.10
N HIS A 382 8.24 -23.60 9.01
CA HIS A 382 9.11 -22.98 8.01
C HIS A 382 9.94 -21.87 8.64
N SER A 383 11.22 -21.76 8.27
CA SER A 383 12.17 -20.80 8.84
C SER A 383 12.77 -19.90 7.78
N PHE A 384 12.93 -18.62 8.11
CA PHE A 384 13.41 -17.53 7.22
C PHE A 384 14.63 -16.85 7.84
N PRO A 385 15.84 -17.40 7.68
CA PRO A 385 17.04 -16.72 8.10
C PRO A 385 17.37 -15.53 7.17
N GLY A 386 18.11 -14.58 7.70
CA GLY A 386 18.66 -13.50 6.92
C GLY A 386 19.56 -12.57 7.70
N ILE A 387 20.23 -11.69 7.01
CA ILE A 387 21.19 -10.74 7.56
C ILE A 387 21.09 -9.41 6.84
N ASP A 388 21.10 -8.32 7.60
CA ASP A 388 21.24 -6.96 7.06
C ASP A 388 22.58 -6.39 7.52
N ILE A 389 23.29 -5.68 6.64
CA ILE A 389 24.59 -5.05 6.92
C ILE A 389 24.51 -3.59 6.49
N GLY A 390 24.98 -2.69 7.32
CA GLY A 390 25.08 -1.28 7.01
C GLY A 390 26.44 -0.71 7.33
N ILE A 391 26.93 0.17 6.46
CA ILE A 391 28.23 0.84 6.60
C ILE A 391 28.03 2.34 6.41
N GLN A 392 28.18 3.10 7.50
CA GLN A 392 28.11 4.56 7.50
C GLN A 392 29.49 5.12 7.13
N ILE A 393 29.65 5.67 5.94
CA ILE A 393 30.91 6.25 5.45
C ILE A 393 31.14 7.61 6.12
N ASN A 394 30.11 8.46 6.11
CA ASN A 394 30.08 9.76 6.78
C ASN A 394 28.65 10.09 7.20
N SER A 395 28.39 11.25 7.78
CA SER A 395 27.05 11.64 8.25
C SER A 395 25.95 11.61 7.19
N LYS A 396 26.31 11.62 5.89
CA LYS A 396 25.33 11.71 4.79
C LYS A 396 25.27 10.43 3.94
N LEU A 397 26.33 9.63 3.90
CA LEU A 397 26.47 8.52 2.97
C LEU A 397 26.54 7.19 3.69
N ARG A 398 25.62 6.28 3.33
CA ARG A 398 25.50 4.94 3.86
C ARG A 398 25.42 3.91 2.74
N PHE A 399 26.24 2.87 2.83
CA PHE A 399 26.09 1.64 2.08
C PHE A 399 25.29 0.63 2.90
N TYR A 400 24.50 -0.21 2.24
CA TYR A 400 23.79 -1.29 2.89
C TYR A 400 23.66 -2.50 1.98
N GLY A 401 23.48 -3.66 2.59
CA GLY A 401 23.18 -4.89 1.88
C GLY A 401 22.35 -5.80 2.77
N ASN A 402 21.55 -6.65 2.15
CA ASN A 402 20.78 -7.67 2.86
C ASN A 402 20.65 -8.95 2.05
N LEU A 403 20.58 -10.05 2.77
CA LEU A 403 20.35 -11.39 2.27
C LEU A 403 19.24 -12.01 3.10
N GLY A 404 18.36 -12.77 2.49
CA GLY A 404 17.33 -13.47 3.25
C GLY A 404 16.49 -14.40 2.40
N SER A 405 15.88 -15.36 3.07
CA SER A 405 14.85 -16.21 2.50
C SER A 405 13.46 -15.71 2.88
N THR A 406 12.49 -15.95 2.03
CA THR A 406 11.08 -15.63 2.22
C THR A 406 10.22 -16.80 1.75
N TYR A 407 8.96 -16.81 2.17
CA TYR A 407 8.09 -17.95 2.00
C TYR A 407 6.62 -17.50 1.91
N ARG A 408 5.81 -18.19 1.10
CA ARG A 408 4.36 -18.02 1.04
C ARG A 408 3.67 -19.39 0.98
N ILE A 409 2.70 -19.61 1.85
CA ILE A 409 1.84 -20.77 1.76
C ILE A 409 0.69 -20.51 0.78
N PRO A 410 0.16 -21.57 0.12
CA PRO A 410 -1.00 -21.45 -0.75
C PRO A 410 -2.21 -20.86 -0.03
N THR A 411 -2.97 -20.02 -0.72
CA THR A 411 -4.26 -19.52 -0.27
C THR A 411 -5.34 -20.59 -0.36
N PHE A 412 -6.49 -20.38 0.26
CA PHE A 412 -7.62 -21.31 0.10
C PHE A 412 -8.16 -21.32 -1.34
N THR A 413 -8.03 -20.21 -2.06
CA THR A 413 -8.35 -20.14 -3.49
C THR A 413 -7.40 -21.01 -4.32
N ASP A 414 -6.10 -20.92 -4.08
CA ASP A 414 -5.11 -21.76 -4.75
C ASP A 414 -5.40 -23.27 -4.54
N LEU A 415 -5.82 -23.63 -3.33
CA LEU A 415 -5.99 -25.05 -2.94
C LEU A 415 -7.34 -25.63 -3.35
N PHE A 416 -8.43 -24.87 -3.26
CA PHE A 416 -9.78 -25.43 -3.24
C PHE A 416 -10.78 -24.79 -4.18
N TYR A 417 -10.41 -23.70 -4.88
CA TYR A 417 -11.33 -23.06 -5.82
C TYR A 417 -11.72 -24.00 -6.97
N SER A 418 -12.98 -24.00 -7.34
CA SER A 418 -13.46 -24.82 -8.47
C SER A 418 -14.66 -24.16 -9.14
N ASP A 419 -14.53 -23.91 -10.44
CA ASP A 419 -15.63 -23.52 -11.32
C ASP A 419 -15.50 -24.19 -12.70
N ARG A 420 -16.26 -23.72 -13.69
CA ARG A 420 -16.26 -24.29 -15.05
C ARG A 420 -14.95 -24.09 -15.80
N THR A 421 -14.14 -23.15 -15.40
CA THR A 421 -12.93 -22.69 -16.12
C THR A 421 -11.66 -22.85 -15.30
N THR A 422 -11.79 -23.01 -13.98
CA THR A 422 -10.67 -22.89 -13.04
C THR A 422 -10.74 -23.98 -11.97
N MET A 423 -9.61 -24.57 -11.66
CA MET A 423 -9.47 -25.61 -10.64
C MET A 423 -8.24 -25.37 -9.76
N GLY A 424 -8.45 -25.30 -8.44
CA GLY A 424 -7.40 -25.30 -7.43
C GLY A 424 -6.72 -26.66 -7.30
N ASN A 425 -5.65 -26.72 -6.53
CA ASN A 425 -4.84 -27.93 -6.35
C ASN A 425 -4.41 -28.07 -4.90
N SER A 426 -4.98 -29.05 -4.18
CA SER A 426 -4.65 -29.33 -2.78
C SER A 426 -3.24 -29.92 -2.56
N GLY A 427 -2.55 -30.30 -3.63
CA GLY A 427 -1.19 -30.83 -3.60
C GLY A 427 -0.10 -29.77 -3.76
N LEU A 428 -0.44 -28.48 -3.78
CA LEU A 428 0.51 -27.39 -3.93
C LEU A 428 1.53 -27.36 -2.80
N LYS A 429 2.78 -27.09 -3.16
CA LYS A 429 3.86 -26.78 -2.24
C LYS A 429 3.91 -25.28 -2.00
N PRO A 430 4.40 -24.86 -0.84
CA PRO A 430 4.67 -23.45 -0.60
C PRO A 430 5.70 -22.87 -1.56
N GLU A 431 5.58 -21.57 -1.81
CA GLU A 431 6.58 -20.80 -2.55
C GLU A 431 7.75 -20.45 -1.66
N GLU A 432 8.95 -20.43 -2.23
CA GLU A 432 10.18 -20.04 -1.54
C GLU A 432 10.95 -19.05 -2.39
N ALA A 433 11.66 -18.10 -1.76
CA ALA A 433 12.61 -17.24 -2.45
C ALA A 433 13.85 -16.96 -1.61
N TYR A 434 14.97 -16.88 -2.33
CA TYR A 434 16.24 -16.39 -1.83
C TYR A 434 16.51 -15.05 -2.51
N SER A 435 16.70 -14.01 -1.70
CA SER A 435 16.86 -12.66 -2.19
C SER A 435 18.12 -12.01 -1.65
N SER A 436 18.75 -11.19 -2.48
CA SER A 436 19.89 -10.35 -2.12
C SER A 436 19.66 -8.93 -2.61
N GLU A 437 20.14 -7.97 -1.85
CA GLU A 437 20.09 -6.55 -2.19
C GLU A 437 21.39 -5.87 -1.76
N ALA A 438 21.86 -4.92 -2.57
CA ALA A 438 22.92 -3.99 -2.22
C ALA A 438 22.51 -2.59 -2.65
N GLY A 439 22.74 -1.61 -1.79
CA GLY A 439 22.32 -0.24 -2.07
C GLY A 439 23.18 0.81 -1.39
N ILE A 440 22.98 2.03 -1.86
CA ILE A 440 23.60 3.24 -1.35
C ILE A 440 22.50 4.25 -1.03
N ARG A 441 22.63 4.95 0.10
CA ARG A 441 21.77 6.04 0.50
C ARG A 441 22.59 7.27 0.81
N PHE A 442 22.17 8.38 0.22
CA PHE A 442 22.64 9.72 0.56
C PHE A 442 21.49 10.49 1.22
N SER A 443 21.74 11.05 2.40
CA SER A 443 20.75 11.82 3.15
C SER A 443 21.34 13.12 3.64
N SER A 444 20.68 14.21 3.31
CA SER A 444 20.99 15.55 3.82
C SER A 444 19.66 16.29 4.11
N PRO A 445 19.66 17.43 4.77
CA PRO A 445 18.42 18.16 5.09
C PRO A 445 17.53 18.47 3.87
N ASN A 446 18.14 18.62 2.68
CA ASN A 446 17.43 19.03 1.48
C ASN A 446 17.38 17.95 0.39
N VAL A 447 18.19 16.90 0.49
CA VAL A 447 18.30 15.85 -0.55
C VAL A 447 18.32 14.48 0.10
N GLU A 448 17.43 13.63 -0.33
CA GLU A 448 17.47 12.20 -0.10
C GLU A 448 17.60 11.48 -1.43
N MET A 449 18.57 10.59 -1.52
CA MET A 449 18.77 9.76 -2.71
C MET A 449 19.05 8.33 -2.28
N SER A 450 18.47 7.38 -2.96
CA SER A 450 18.78 5.95 -2.81
C SER A 450 18.89 5.28 -4.16
N LEU A 451 19.83 4.34 -4.25
CA LEU A 451 20.00 3.45 -5.38
C LEU A 451 20.21 2.05 -4.83
N ALA A 452 19.45 1.08 -5.32
CA ALA A 452 19.56 -0.31 -4.91
C ALA A 452 19.53 -1.24 -6.12
N TYR A 453 20.38 -2.24 -6.12
CA TYR A 453 20.32 -3.41 -7.01
C TYR A 453 19.81 -4.59 -6.20
N PHE A 454 18.89 -5.36 -6.76
CA PHE A 454 18.36 -6.54 -6.11
C PHE A 454 18.28 -7.72 -7.07
N ASN A 455 18.35 -8.92 -6.47
CA ASN A 455 18.19 -10.19 -7.16
C ASN A 455 17.37 -11.12 -6.29
N ARG A 456 16.38 -11.80 -6.88
CA ARG A 456 15.53 -12.80 -6.23
C ARG A 456 15.42 -14.04 -7.10
N LYS A 457 15.71 -15.18 -6.52
CA LYS A 457 15.46 -16.50 -7.08
C LYS A 457 14.24 -17.08 -6.36
N SER A 458 13.14 -17.27 -7.07
CA SER A 458 11.88 -17.81 -6.54
C SER A 458 11.65 -19.20 -7.07
N GLU A 459 11.22 -20.13 -6.20
CA GLU A 459 10.95 -21.52 -6.53
C GLU A 459 9.54 -21.91 -6.11
N ASN A 460 8.95 -22.88 -6.79
CA ASN A 460 7.59 -23.38 -6.55
C ASN A 460 6.51 -22.27 -6.59
N LEU A 461 6.71 -21.22 -7.38
CA LEU A 461 5.71 -20.16 -7.50
C LEU A 461 4.37 -20.72 -7.93
N ILE A 462 3.31 -20.25 -7.29
CA ILE A 462 1.95 -20.69 -7.55
C ILE A 462 1.30 -19.77 -8.55
N ASP A 463 0.77 -20.36 -9.63
CA ASP A 463 -0.01 -19.64 -10.62
C ASP A 463 -1.13 -20.53 -11.19
N PHE A 464 -2.15 -19.90 -11.74
CA PHE A 464 -3.14 -20.59 -12.55
C PHE A 464 -2.65 -20.63 -13.99
N VAL A 465 -2.35 -21.83 -14.45
CA VAL A 465 -1.71 -22.07 -15.76
C VAL A 465 -2.53 -23.03 -16.60
N LYS A 466 -2.29 -23.01 -17.91
CA LYS A 466 -2.79 -24.00 -18.86
C LYS A 466 -1.83 -24.17 -20.03
N THR A 467 -1.90 -25.32 -20.70
CA THR A 467 -1.07 -25.64 -21.86
C THR A 467 -1.74 -25.24 -23.16
N ASN A 468 -3.04 -25.55 -23.32
CA ASN A 468 -3.84 -25.21 -24.51
C ASN A 468 -4.92 -24.19 -24.12
N GLU A 469 -5.45 -23.47 -25.11
CA GLU A 469 -6.51 -22.49 -24.89
C GLU A 469 -7.79 -23.09 -24.30
N GLU A 470 -8.11 -24.32 -24.68
CA GLU A 470 -9.31 -25.05 -24.26
C GLU A 470 -9.18 -25.69 -22.87
N ASP A 471 -7.96 -25.77 -22.32
CA ASP A 471 -7.71 -26.36 -21.01
C ASP A 471 -8.32 -25.52 -19.90
N LEU A 472 -8.68 -26.15 -18.77
CA LEU A 472 -9.00 -25.45 -17.54
C LEU A 472 -7.75 -24.79 -16.97
N TRP A 473 -7.92 -23.62 -16.39
CA TRP A 473 -6.89 -23.02 -15.56
C TRP A 473 -6.68 -23.85 -14.31
N LYS A 474 -5.48 -24.34 -14.08
CA LYS A 474 -5.12 -25.14 -12.89
C LYS A 474 -4.10 -24.43 -12.07
N ALA A 475 -4.30 -24.46 -10.74
CA ALA A 475 -3.30 -23.99 -9.81
C ALA A 475 -2.12 -24.98 -9.79
N GLU A 476 -0.94 -24.53 -10.18
CA GLU A 476 0.27 -25.36 -10.23
C GLU A 476 1.48 -24.60 -9.65
N ASN A 477 2.42 -25.36 -9.13
CA ASN A 477 3.73 -24.82 -8.81
C ASN A 477 4.55 -24.72 -10.11
N ILE A 478 4.80 -23.50 -10.60
CA ILE A 478 5.72 -23.24 -11.69
C ILE A 478 7.16 -23.27 -11.17
N GLN A 479 8.10 -23.71 -12.00
CA GLN A 479 9.40 -24.16 -11.52
C GLN A 479 10.23 -23.05 -10.85
N GLN A 480 10.69 -22.08 -11.62
CA GLN A 480 11.61 -21.06 -11.09
C GLN A 480 11.51 -19.76 -11.87
N ILE A 481 11.50 -18.64 -11.15
CA ILE A 481 11.66 -17.29 -11.73
C ILE A 481 12.84 -16.61 -11.07
N LYS A 482 13.75 -16.07 -11.90
CA LYS A 482 14.78 -15.13 -11.45
C LYS A 482 14.32 -13.72 -11.75
N THR A 483 14.23 -12.89 -10.71
CA THR A 483 13.91 -11.46 -10.81
C THR A 483 15.13 -10.66 -10.41
N ARG A 484 15.58 -9.75 -11.26
CA ARG A 484 16.63 -8.78 -10.93
C ARG A 484 16.22 -7.39 -11.34
N GLY A 485 16.75 -6.38 -10.67
CA GLY A 485 16.37 -5.03 -10.99
C GLY A 485 17.12 -3.96 -10.23
N ILE A 486 16.77 -2.73 -10.56
CA ILE A 486 17.36 -1.53 -9.98
C ILE A 486 16.23 -0.63 -9.53
N ASP A 487 16.30 -0.12 -8.31
CA ASP A 487 15.44 0.96 -7.81
C ASP A 487 16.28 2.22 -7.57
N PHE A 488 15.82 3.34 -8.09
CA PHE A 488 16.37 4.67 -7.83
C PHE A 488 15.30 5.60 -7.29
N GLU A 489 15.64 6.39 -6.30
CA GLU A 489 14.80 7.47 -5.77
C GLU A 489 15.64 8.69 -5.46
N LEU A 490 15.14 9.86 -5.83
CA LEU A 490 15.66 11.17 -5.46
C LEU A 490 14.51 12.04 -4.98
N LEU A 491 14.60 12.55 -3.75
CA LEU A 491 13.74 13.59 -3.21
C LEU A 491 14.61 14.82 -2.98
N HIS A 492 14.22 15.95 -3.56
CA HIS A 492 14.92 17.22 -3.32
C HIS A 492 13.92 18.29 -2.88
N THR A 493 14.22 18.93 -1.77
CA THR A 493 13.46 20.03 -1.18
C THR A 493 14.24 21.33 -1.38
N ILE A 494 13.65 22.30 -2.06
CA ILE A 494 14.25 23.61 -2.33
C ILE A 494 13.41 24.67 -1.63
N LYS A 495 14.04 25.45 -0.76
CA LYS A 495 13.41 26.64 -0.19
C LYS A 495 13.73 27.85 -1.07
N PHE A 496 12.72 28.40 -1.69
CA PHE A 496 12.83 29.63 -2.46
C PHE A 496 11.97 30.70 -1.80
N ASN A 497 12.61 31.76 -1.30
CA ASN A 497 12.03 32.72 -0.38
C ASN A 497 11.45 32.01 0.88
N TYR A 498 10.11 32.06 1.03
CA TYR A 498 9.38 31.40 2.12
C TYR A 498 8.59 30.16 1.67
N LEU A 499 8.72 29.78 0.37
CA LEU A 499 8.02 28.64 -0.24
C LEU A 499 8.93 27.43 -0.30
N ILE A 500 8.36 26.25 -0.04
CA ILE A 500 9.08 24.97 -0.05
C ILE A 500 8.63 24.19 -1.28
N HIS A 501 9.50 24.11 -2.28
CA HIS A 501 9.34 23.29 -3.46
C HIS A 501 9.88 21.89 -3.20
N ARG A 502 9.14 20.86 -3.59
CA ARG A 502 9.59 19.47 -3.49
C ARG A 502 9.42 18.79 -4.83
N PHE A 503 10.48 18.23 -5.35
CA PHE A 503 10.39 17.33 -6.48
C PHE A 503 10.95 15.96 -6.13
N LYS A 504 10.34 14.94 -6.69
CA LYS A 504 10.73 13.55 -6.51
C LYS A 504 10.86 12.88 -7.87
N ILE A 505 11.93 12.13 -8.04
CA ILE A 505 12.16 11.22 -9.16
C ILE A 505 12.25 9.83 -8.59
N SER A 506 11.46 8.91 -9.12
CA SER A 506 11.53 7.49 -8.77
C SER A 506 11.60 6.67 -10.05
N TYR A 507 12.47 5.68 -10.07
CA TYR A 507 12.60 4.78 -11.20
C TYR A 507 12.84 3.36 -10.72
N SER A 508 12.15 2.40 -11.34
CA SER A 508 12.38 0.98 -11.14
C SER A 508 12.51 0.28 -12.50
N TYR A 509 13.55 -0.53 -12.62
CA TYR A 509 13.74 -1.47 -13.71
C TYR A 509 13.67 -2.88 -13.18
N LEU A 510 12.94 -3.75 -13.86
CA LEU A 510 12.75 -5.15 -13.53
C LEU A 510 13.02 -6.04 -14.74
N GLU A 511 13.69 -7.14 -14.50
CA GLU A 511 13.87 -8.21 -15.46
C GLU A 511 13.50 -9.55 -14.80
N ASN A 512 12.53 -10.24 -15.39
CA ASN A 512 12.09 -11.56 -14.98
C ASN A 512 12.51 -12.59 -16.03
N GLU A 513 13.19 -13.64 -15.57
CA GLU A 513 13.60 -14.78 -16.37
C GLU A 513 12.92 -16.03 -15.84
N LEU A 514 12.00 -16.58 -16.64
CA LEU A 514 11.32 -17.83 -16.33
C LEU A 514 12.16 -18.99 -16.85
N GLU A 515 12.59 -19.89 -15.97
CA GLU A 515 13.31 -21.10 -16.34
C GLU A 515 12.34 -22.25 -16.62
N ASN A 516 12.38 -22.81 -17.83
CA ASN A 516 11.73 -24.06 -18.24
C ASN A 516 10.20 -24.15 -17.98
N SER A 517 9.41 -23.20 -18.50
CA SER A 517 7.96 -23.33 -18.44
C SER A 517 7.47 -24.48 -19.33
N LYS A 518 6.63 -25.35 -18.75
CA LYS A 518 5.85 -26.36 -19.48
C LYS A 518 4.48 -25.83 -19.94
N PHE A 519 4.13 -24.61 -19.52
CA PHE A 519 2.83 -24.00 -19.73
C PHE A 519 2.94 -22.83 -20.70
N ASN A 520 1.97 -22.70 -21.60
CA ASN A 520 1.92 -21.62 -22.58
C ASN A 520 1.20 -20.37 -22.04
N PHE A 521 0.32 -20.56 -21.05
CA PHE A 521 -0.52 -19.51 -20.50
C PHE A 521 -0.39 -19.47 -18.97
N SER A 522 -0.32 -18.27 -18.42
CA SER A 522 -0.25 -17.96 -16.99
C SER A 522 -1.10 -16.75 -16.69
N ARG A 523 -1.77 -16.73 -15.53
CA ARG A 523 -2.60 -15.57 -15.13
C ARG A 523 -1.81 -14.45 -14.50
N TYR A 524 -0.76 -14.74 -13.73
CA TYR A 524 -0.13 -13.76 -12.84
C TYR A 524 1.36 -13.56 -13.10
N SER A 525 2.11 -14.61 -13.40
CA SER A 525 3.57 -14.58 -13.29
C SER A 525 4.33 -14.37 -14.59
N ILE A 526 3.72 -14.58 -15.77
CA ILE A 526 4.48 -14.61 -17.04
C ILE A 526 4.20 -13.39 -17.91
N ASN A 527 2.99 -12.86 -17.88
CA ASN A 527 2.48 -12.05 -18.99
C ASN A 527 2.27 -10.56 -18.72
N ASN A 528 2.36 -10.06 -17.49
CA ASN A 528 2.03 -8.66 -17.22
C ASN A 528 2.91 -8.03 -16.16
N ASP A 529 4.20 -8.36 -16.19
CA ASP A 529 5.14 -7.79 -15.25
C ASP A 529 5.64 -6.41 -15.69
N LEU A 530 5.77 -5.56 -14.70
CA LEU A 530 6.36 -4.24 -14.83
C LEU A 530 7.83 -4.37 -15.27
N ARG A 531 8.23 -3.71 -16.34
CA ARG A 531 9.61 -3.66 -16.82
C ARG A 531 10.29 -2.34 -16.48
N HIS A 532 9.64 -1.24 -16.86
CA HIS A 532 10.09 0.11 -16.55
C HIS A 532 8.95 0.87 -15.86
N HIS A 533 9.26 1.48 -14.73
CA HIS A 533 8.35 2.37 -14.00
C HIS A 533 9.11 3.63 -13.61
N PHE A 534 8.80 4.72 -14.27
CA PHE A 534 9.33 6.04 -13.96
C PHE A 534 8.22 6.95 -13.44
N VAL A 535 8.48 7.62 -12.33
CA VAL A 535 7.55 8.60 -11.74
C VAL A 535 8.32 9.87 -11.44
N TYR A 536 7.81 10.99 -11.94
CA TYR A 536 8.25 12.32 -11.56
C TYR A 536 7.10 13.05 -10.89
N SER A 537 7.32 13.63 -9.71
CA SER A 537 6.33 14.48 -9.07
C SER A 537 6.94 15.79 -8.60
N TYR A 538 6.15 16.86 -8.67
CA TYR A 538 6.58 18.20 -8.27
C TYR A 538 5.46 18.94 -7.54
N SER A 539 5.73 19.35 -6.29
CA SER A 539 4.90 20.26 -5.51
C SER A 539 5.39 21.69 -5.72
N ILE A 540 4.54 22.52 -6.30
CA ILE A 540 4.81 23.88 -6.76
C ILE A 540 3.96 24.85 -5.94
N PRO A 541 4.43 25.32 -4.78
CA PRO A 541 3.73 26.37 -4.06
C PRO A 541 3.90 27.71 -4.80
N ILE A 542 2.79 28.30 -5.23
CA ILE A 542 2.78 29.64 -5.85
C ILE A 542 2.72 30.70 -4.75
N THR A 543 1.94 30.42 -3.71
CA THR A 543 1.84 31.24 -2.50
C THR A 543 1.74 30.33 -1.28
N LYS A 544 1.69 30.87 -0.06
CA LYS A 544 1.39 30.07 1.14
C LYS A 544 0.00 29.41 1.10
N LYS A 545 -0.92 29.94 0.29
CA LYS A 545 -2.32 29.50 0.19
C LYS A 545 -2.60 28.68 -1.07
N LEU A 546 -1.77 28.78 -2.11
CA LEU A 546 -2.00 28.14 -3.41
C LEU A 546 -0.83 27.22 -3.75
N ASN A 547 -1.11 25.93 -3.89
CA ASN A 547 -0.16 24.90 -4.29
C ASN A 547 -0.66 24.15 -5.53
N PHE A 548 0.24 23.90 -6.48
CA PHE A 548 0.04 22.96 -7.57
C PHE A 548 0.85 21.71 -7.33
N PHE A 549 0.35 20.59 -7.80
CA PHE A 549 1.08 19.33 -7.77
C PHE A 549 0.93 18.63 -9.12
N ILE A 550 2.05 18.17 -9.66
CA ILE A 550 2.11 17.53 -10.97
C ILE A 550 2.74 16.16 -10.77
N VAL A 551 2.15 15.13 -11.38
CA VAL A 551 2.71 13.77 -11.43
C VAL A 551 2.74 13.30 -12.87
N TYR A 552 3.93 12.94 -13.34
CA TYR A 552 4.12 12.26 -14.60
C TYR A 552 4.54 10.83 -14.35
N LYS A 553 3.93 9.87 -15.04
CA LYS A 553 4.23 8.43 -14.96
C LYS A 553 4.51 7.89 -16.35
N TYR A 554 5.60 7.12 -16.49
CA TYR A 554 5.87 6.25 -17.63
C TYR A 554 5.90 4.82 -17.14
N ILE A 555 5.11 3.96 -17.78
CA ILE A 555 4.96 2.56 -17.43
C ILE A 555 5.13 1.72 -18.69
N GLU A 556 6.02 0.73 -18.60
CA GLU A 556 6.25 -0.28 -19.64
C GLU A 556 6.16 -1.67 -19.00
N ARG A 557 5.39 -2.56 -19.62
CA ARG A 557 5.23 -3.95 -19.24
C ARG A 557 5.83 -4.87 -20.29
N TYR A 558 6.07 -6.13 -19.95
CA TYR A 558 6.80 -7.04 -20.85
C TYR A 558 6.08 -7.34 -22.16
N LEU A 559 4.77 -7.49 -22.16
CA LEU A 559 3.98 -7.90 -23.33
C LEU A 559 2.94 -6.85 -23.74
N GLU A 560 3.04 -5.64 -23.24
CA GLU A 560 2.10 -4.56 -23.50
C GLU A 560 2.81 -3.29 -23.96
N ASP A 561 2.09 -2.47 -24.71
CA ASP A 561 2.60 -1.16 -25.13
C ASP A 561 2.81 -0.26 -23.91
N SER A 562 3.89 0.50 -23.93
CA SER A 562 4.16 1.51 -22.90
C SER A 562 3.16 2.66 -22.96
N TYR A 563 2.86 3.25 -21.82
CA TYR A 563 1.99 4.41 -21.74
C TYR A 563 2.50 5.48 -20.79
N ASN A 564 2.03 6.72 -21.03
CA ASN A 564 2.36 7.89 -20.23
C ASN A 564 1.10 8.49 -19.64
N LEU A 565 1.17 8.88 -18.38
CA LEU A 565 0.09 9.56 -17.68
C LEU A 565 0.62 10.87 -17.08
N LEU A 566 -0.19 11.91 -17.16
CA LEU A 566 0.04 13.17 -16.47
C LEU A 566 -1.18 13.49 -15.62
N ASP A 567 -0.97 13.65 -14.32
CA ASP A 567 -1.98 14.06 -13.36
C ASP A 567 -1.59 15.45 -12.81
N ILE A 568 -2.58 16.31 -12.64
CA ILE A 568 -2.39 17.67 -12.12
C ILE A 568 -3.40 17.92 -11.02
N SER A 569 -2.96 18.48 -9.90
CA SER A 569 -3.87 18.98 -8.88
C SER A 569 -3.52 20.41 -8.47
N ALA A 570 -4.51 21.13 -7.94
CA ALA A 570 -4.35 22.45 -7.37
C ALA A 570 -5.15 22.54 -6.06
N ARG A 571 -4.58 23.20 -5.06
CA ARG A 571 -5.23 23.46 -3.78
C ARG A 571 -5.07 24.92 -3.39
N CYS A 572 -6.17 25.50 -2.91
CA CYS A 572 -6.21 26.87 -2.43
C CYS A 572 -6.84 26.91 -1.04
N SER A 573 -6.05 27.26 -0.03
CA SER A 573 -6.50 27.40 1.36
C SER A 573 -6.98 28.83 1.63
N LEU A 574 -8.24 28.98 2.03
CA LEU A 574 -8.94 30.25 2.28
C LEU A 574 -9.47 30.24 3.72
N ASN A 575 -8.60 30.49 4.71
CA ASN A 575 -8.90 30.38 6.15
C ASN A 575 -9.44 28.97 6.50
N ALA A 576 -10.70 28.87 6.94
CA ALA A 576 -11.35 27.61 7.26
C ALA A 576 -11.77 26.78 6.02
N PHE A 577 -11.71 27.36 4.83
CA PHE A 577 -12.07 26.67 3.59
C PHE A 577 -10.84 26.27 2.79
N GLU A 578 -10.92 25.13 2.09
CA GLU A 578 -9.95 24.70 1.09
C GLU A 578 -10.70 24.30 -0.19
N LEU A 579 -10.32 24.92 -1.30
CA LEU A 579 -10.74 24.53 -2.63
C LEU A 579 -9.70 23.58 -3.22
N SER A 580 -10.13 22.46 -3.78
CA SER A 580 -9.27 21.50 -4.45
C SER A 580 -9.76 21.23 -5.87
N PHE A 581 -8.81 21.03 -6.75
CA PHE A 581 -9.03 20.58 -8.11
C PHE A 581 -8.05 19.45 -8.40
N TYR A 582 -8.53 18.38 -8.98
CA TYR A 582 -7.73 17.23 -9.37
C TYR A 582 -8.12 16.79 -10.79
N PHE A 583 -7.15 16.58 -11.65
CA PHE A 583 -7.36 16.11 -13.01
C PHE A 583 -6.39 14.98 -13.33
N ASN A 584 -6.92 13.79 -13.53
CA ASN A 584 -6.20 12.59 -13.91
C ASN A 584 -6.06 12.49 -15.41
N ASN A 585 -4.97 11.89 -15.87
CA ASN A 585 -4.74 11.51 -17.25
C ASN A 585 -4.99 12.66 -18.23
N VAL A 586 -4.27 13.78 -18.01
CA VAL A 586 -4.36 15.01 -18.82
C VAL A 586 -4.11 14.74 -20.31
N PHE A 587 -3.26 13.78 -20.63
CA PHE A 587 -2.95 13.38 -22.00
C PHE A 587 -4.09 12.61 -22.67
N ASN A 588 -5.10 12.20 -21.90
CA ASN A 588 -6.22 11.42 -22.40
C ASN A 588 -5.79 10.08 -23.00
N THR A 589 -4.72 9.50 -22.45
CA THR A 589 -4.11 8.23 -22.88
C THR A 589 -5.10 7.09 -22.67
N GLU A 590 -5.22 6.22 -23.65
CA GLU A 590 -5.90 4.94 -23.51
C GLU A 590 -4.91 3.92 -22.95
N TYR A 591 -5.27 3.25 -21.86
CA TYR A 591 -4.43 2.25 -21.19
C TYR A 591 -5.24 1.28 -20.35
N TRP A 592 -4.62 0.18 -19.98
CA TRP A 592 -5.13 -0.81 -19.03
C TRP A 592 -4.03 -1.25 -18.07
N GLU A 593 -4.43 -1.72 -16.90
CA GLU A 593 -3.49 -2.18 -15.87
C GLU A 593 -3.64 -3.68 -15.60
N SER A 594 -4.82 -4.24 -15.82
CA SER A 594 -5.12 -5.65 -15.61
C SER A 594 -6.27 -6.13 -16.51
N ASN A 595 -6.18 -7.36 -17.00
CA ASN A 595 -7.24 -8.07 -17.75
C ASN A 595 -7.82 -7.31 -18.94
N LEU A 596 -7.03 -6.45 -19.58
CA LEU A 596 -7.51 -5.61 -20.68
C LEU A 596 -8.72 -4.72 -20.30
N VAL A 597 -8.89 -4.43 -18.99
CA VAL A 597 -9.92 -3.50 -18.52
C VAL A 597 -9.50 -2.08 -18.85
N PRO A 598 -10.17 -1.38 -19.80
CA PRO A 598 -9.78 -0.03 -20.16
C PRO A 598 -10.00 0.91 -18.98
N MET A 599 -8.97 1.67 -18.67
CA MET A 599 -9.00 2.67 -17.60
C MET A 599 -9.64 3.98 -18.08
N PRO A 600 -10.18 4.82 -17.17
CA PRO A 600 -10.79 6.09 -17.55
C PRO A 600 -9.82 6.99 -18.31
N LYS A 601 -10.30 7.63 -19.37
CA LYS A 601 -9.63 8.75 -20.01
C LYS A 601 -9.58 9.95 -19.08
N GLY A 602 -9.11 11.09 -19.55
CA GLY A 602 -9.00 12.31 -18.77
C GLY A 602 -10.27 12.62 -17.98
N ASN A 603 -10.14 12.73 -16.66
CA ASN A 603 -11.26 13.00 -15.76
C ASN A 603 -10.82 13.91 -14.61
N GLY A 604 -11.75 14.67 -14.06
CA GLY A 604 -11.47 15.66 -13.02
C GLY A 604 -12.46 15.62 -11.87
N LEU A 605 -11.98 16.08 -10.70
CA LEU A 605 -12.73 16.28 -9.48
C LEU A 605 -12.52 17.72 -8.99
N ILE A 606 -13.58 18.34 -8.48
CA ILE A 606 -13.54 19.62 -7.79
C ILE A 606 -14.04 19.38 -6.37
N GLY A 607 -13.34 19.91 -5.38
CA GLY A 607 -13.66 19.73 -3.97
C GLY A 607 -13.69 21.03 -3.19
N LEU A 608 -14.53 21.04 -2.17
CA LEU A 608 -14.62 22.07 -1.15
C LEU A 608 -14.53 21.39 0.22
N SER A 609 -13.57 21.81 1.02
CA SER A 609 -13.44 21.39 2.42
C SER A 609 -13.66 22.58 3.35
N TYR A 610 -14.25 22.31 4.50
CA TYR A 610 -14.39 23.27 5.61
C TYR A 610 -13.88 22.62 6.89
N SER A 611 -12.98 23.31 7.60
CA SER A 611 -12.35 22.84 8.84
C SER A 611 -12.40 23.91 9.92
N PHE A 612 -12.60 23.51 11.20
CA PHE A 612 -12.61 24.40 12.36
C PHE A 612 -12.19 23.71 13.66
#